data_1fa7a5f913f42afd3daae019fc0f223a
#
_entry.id   1fa7a5f913f42afd3daae019fc0f223a
#
_cell.length_a   1.000
_cell.length_b   1.000
_cell.length_c   1.000
_cell.angle_alpha   90.00
_cell.angle_beta   90.00
_cell.angle_gamma   90.00
#
_symmetry.space_group_name_H-M   'P 1'
#
loop_
_entity.id
_entity.type
_entity.pdbx_description
1 polymer ?
#
loop_
_entity_poly.entity_id
_entity_poly.type
_entity_poly.pdbx_seq_one_letter_code
_entity_poly.pdbx_strand_id
1 'polypeptide(L)'
;MAQTGQLQIAHDQDGSRERLALSGELDVVTAPALDAAVERLLAGRVESLILDLRSVSFIDSSGLRSVLTAWDSCREAGCELLLIPGDGACLRLFGITGVLDDLPLWEPKSGDGFAQLDLA
;
A
#
# COMPACT_ATOMS: atom_id res chain seq x y z
N MET A 1 -13.95 -14.58 -17.55
CA MET A 1 -14.19 -13.20 -17.15
C MET A 1 -13.33 -12.82 -15.97
N ALA A 2 -12.73 -11.68 -16.03
CA ALA A 2 -11.88 -11.25 -14.95
C ALA A 2 -12.69 -11.02 -13.67
N GLN A 3 -12.19 -11.48 -12.58
CA GLN A 3 -12.78 -11.28 -11.29
C GLN A 3 -12.30 -9.95 -10.75
N THR A 4 -13.20 -9.06 -10.39
CA THR A 4 -12.85 -7.79 -9.79
C THR A 4 -13.53 -7.66 -8.44
N GLY A 5 -13.09 -6.69 -7.65
CA GLY A 5 -13.69 -6.42 -6.36
C GLY A 5 -13.23 -7.33 -5.24
N GLN A 6 -12.15 -8.06 -5.47
CA GLN A 6 -11.59 -9.01 -4.49
C GLN A 6 -10.32 -8.43 -3.89
N LEU A 7 -10.45 -7.79 -2.75
CA LEU A 7 -9.28 -7.24 -2.05
C LEU A 7 -9.39 -7.54 -0.57
N GLN A 8 -8.30 -8.01 0.01
CA GLN A 8 -8.19 -8.17 1.45
C GLN A 8 -7.12 -7.22 1.96
N ILE A 9 -7.42 -6.57 3.07
CA ILE A 9 -6.50 -5.63 3.71
C ILE A 9 -6.25 -6.13 5.13
N ALA A 10 -5.02 -6.53 5.41
CA ALA A 10 -4.60 -6.93 6.73
C ALA A 10 -3.87 -5.76 7.39
N HIS A 11 -4.13 -5.56 8.67
CA HIS A 11 -3.56 -4.45 9.43
C HIS A 11 -2.67 -4.98 10.54
N ASP A 12 -1.42 -4.53 10.54
CA ASP A 12 -0.45 -4.85 11.57
C ASP A 12 0.10 -3.55 12.16
N GLN A 13 0.60 -3.64 13.37
CA GLN A 13 1.11 -2.47 14.07
C GLN A 13 2.39 -2.83 14.83
N ASP A 14 3.36 -1.93 14.80
CA ASP A 14 4.61 -2.07 15.52
C ASP A 14 4.98 -0.67 16.05
N GLY A 15 4.59 -0.40 17.30
CA GLY A 15 4.75 0.93 17.90
C GLY A 15 3.89 1.94 17.18
N SER A 16 4.51 3.01 16.68
CA SER A 16 3.82 4.06 15.91
C SER A 16 3.83 3.79 14.41
N ARG A 17 4.32 2.62 14.02
CA ARG A 17 4.34 2.19 12.61
C ARG A 17 3.13 1.32 12.36
N GLU A 18 2.39 1.65 11.29
CA GLU A 18 1.22 0.86 10.88
C GLU A 18 1.51 0.26 9.52
N ARG A 19 1.01 -0.94 9.31
CA ARG A 19 1.13 -1.58 8.00
C ARG A 19 -0.23 -2.02 7.52
N LEU A 20 -0.54 -1.67 6.27
CA LEU A 20 -1.67 -2.23 5.54
C LEU A 20 -1.10 -3.15 4.47
N ALA A 21 -1.41 -4.43 4.60
CA ALA A 21 -0.95 -5.43 3.67
C ALA A 21 -2.12 -5.83 2.78
N LEU A 22 -1.96 -5.58 1.50
CA LEU A 22 -3.03 -5.80 0.53
C LEU A 22 -2.79 -7.08 -0.24
N SER A 23 -3.87 -7.85 -0.43
CA SER A 23 -3.81 -9.03 -1.29
C SER A 23 -5.03 -9.07 -2.17
N GLY A 24 -4.82 -9.49 -3.40
CA GLY A 24 -5.89 -9.58 -4.39
C GLY A 24 -5.81 -8.50 -5.43
N GLU A 25 -6.94 -7.88 -5.74
CA GLU A 25 -7.06 -6.95 -6.85
C GLU A 25 -7.34 -5.55 -6.35
N LEU A 26 -6.53 -4.60 -6.80
CA LEU A 26 -6.70 -3.19 -6.46
C LEU A 26 -7.19 -2.45 -7.69
N ASP A 27 -8.51 -2.31 -7.81
CA ASP A 27 -9.16 -1.79 -9.00
C ASP A 27 -10.22 -0.76 -8.64
N VAL A 28 -11.05 -0.38 -9.61
CA VAL A 28 -12.06 0.66 -9.41
C VAL A 28 -13.07 0.26 -8.32
N VAL A 29 -13.34 -1.04 -8.18
CA VAL A 29 -14.29 -1.54 -7.18
C VAL A 29 -13.70 -1.50 -5.79
N THR A 30 -12.43 -1.89 -5.64
CA THR A 30 -11.80 -2.07 -4.33
C THR A 30 -11.03 -0.85 -3.84
N ALA A 31 -10.65 0.06 -4.73
CA ALA A 31 -9.89 1.25 -4.35
C ALA A 31 -10.53 2.04 -3.20
N PRO A 32 -11.86 2.22 -3.15
CA PRO A 32 -12.46 2.92 -2.03
C PRO A 32 -12.19 2.28 -0.66
N ALA A 33 -12.04 0.95 -0.62
CA ALA A 33 -11.71 0.28 0.64
C ALA A 33 -10.32 0.66 1.14
N LEU A 34 -9.36 0.78 0.22
CA LEU A 34 -8.03 1.24 0.58
C LEU A 34 -8.07 2.69 1.06
N ASP A 35 -8.78 3.55 0.33
CA ASP A 35 -8.90 4.95 0.72
C ASP A 35 -9.46 5.08 2.13
N ALA A 36 -10.51 4.32 2.44
CA ALA A 36 -11.15 4.36 3.76
C ALA A 36 -10.21 3.85 4.85
N ALA A 37 -9.43 2.79 4.57
CA ALA A 37 -8.51 2.25 5.54
C ALA A 37 -7.41 3.24 5.88
N VAL A 38 -6.89 3.94 4.87
CA VAL A 38 -5.84 4.95 5.08
C VAL A 38 -6.40 6.11 5.91
N GLU A 39 -7.59 6.60 5.54
CA GLU A 39 -8.20 7.72 6.28
C GLU A 39 -8.42 7.36 7.74
N ARG A 40 -8.86 6.14 8.00
CA ARG A 40 -9.12 5.69 9.37
C ARG A 40 -7.84 5.66 10.19
N LEU A 41 -6.75 5.19 9.60
CA LEU A 41 -5.48 5.16 10.30
C LEU A 41 -4.95 6.56 10.56
N LEU A 42 -5.05 7.45 9.56
CA LEU A 42 -4.51 8.80 9.68
C LEU A 42 -5.33 9.69 10.62
N ALA A 43 -6.54 9.27 10.98
CA ALA A 43 -7.30 9.97 12.01
C ALA A 43 -6.65 9.84 13.38
N GLY A 44 -5.82 8.83 13.59
CA GLY A 44 -5.04 8.67 14.80
C GLY A 44 -3.65 9.27 14.65
N ARG A 45 -2.80 8.95 15.61
CA ARG A 45 -1.40 9.42 15.57
C ARG A 45 -0.53 8.30 14.99
N VAL A 46 -0.12 8.48 13.74
CA VAL A 46 0.69 7.49 13.02
C VAL A 46 1.95 8.18 12.51
N GLU A 47 3.12 7.66 12.87
CA GLU A 47 4.37 8.21 12.38
C GLU A 47 4.74 7.68 11.02
N SER A 48 4.48 6.39 10.79
CA SER A 48 4.80 5.75 9.51
C SER A 48 3.69 4.81 9.11
N LEU A 49 3.32 4.85 7.84
CA LEU A 49 2.39 3.90 7.24
C LEU A 49 3.11 3.13 6.16
N ILE A 50 3.06 1.81 6.24
CA ILE A 50 3.64 0.94 5.23
C ILE A 50 2.51 0.34 4.42
N LEU A 51 2.50 0.58 3.12
CA LEU A 51 1.61 -0.12 2.21
C LEU A 51 2.37 -1.27 1.58
N ASP A 52 1.96 -2.47 1.91
CA ASP A 52 2.61 -3.68 1.43
C ASP A 52 1.80 -4.23 0.27
N LEU A 53 2.33 -4.09 -0.93
CA LEU A 53 1.65 -4.42 -2.17
C LEU A 53 2.16 -5.72 -2.79
N ARG A 54 2.97 -6.47 -2.05
CA ARG A 54 3.61 -7.68 -2.60
C ARG A 54 2.60 -8.73 -3.06
N SER A 55 1.45 -8.79 -2.40
CA SER A 55 0.43 -9.81 -2.70
C SER A 55 -0.70 -9.29 -3.59
N VAL A 56 -0.54 -8.08 -4.15
CA VAL A 56 -1.51 -7.57 -5.11
C VAL A 56 -1.25 -8.23 -6.46
N SER A 57 -2.26 -8.93 -6.97
CA SER A 57 -2.14 -9.68 -8.23
C SER A 57 -2.57 -8.87 -9.44
N PHE A 58 -3.33 -7.81 -9.23
CA PHE A 58 -3.83 -6.95 -10.29
C PHE A 58 -3.99 -5.53 -9.75
N ILE A 59 -3.57 -4.55 -10.54
CA ILE A 59 -3.77 -3.14 -10.21
C ILE A 59 -4.02 -2.38 -11.51
N ASP A 60 -4.98 -1.46 -11.48
CA ASP A 60 -5.26 -0.60 -12.62
C ASP A 60 -5.02 0.87 -12.23
N SER A 61 -5.45 1.80 -13.10
CA SER A 61 -5.24 3.22 -12.86
C SER A 61 -6.00 3.72 -11.63
N SER A 62 -7.14 3.12 -11.30
CA SER A 62 -7.87 3.48 -10.09
C SER A 62 -7.09 3.09 -8.84
N GLY A 63 -6.46 1.91 -8.87
CA GLY A 63 -5.61 1.47 -7.78
C GLY A 63 -4.38 2.35 -7.63
N LEU A 64 -3.75 2.69 -8.75
CA LEU A 64 -2.60 3.60 -8.71
C LEU A 64 -3.00 4.94 -8.11
N ARG A 65 -4.14 5.47 -8.51
CA ARG A 65 -4.63 6.74 -7.96
C ARG A 65 -4.79 6.66 -6.44
N SER A 66 -5.33 5.56 -5.94
CA SER A 66 -5.47 5.38 -4.49
C SER A 66 -4.13 5.34 -3.77
N VAL A 67 -3.12 4.72 -4.38
CA VAL A 67 -1.77 4.72 -3.80
C VAL A 67 -1.22 6.15 -3.73
N LEU A 68 -1.38 6.91 -4.81
CA LEU A 68 -0.91 8.29 -4.86
C LEU A 68 -1.67 9.18 -3.87
N THR A 69 -2.98 8.95 -3.74
CA THR A 69 -3.80 9.67 -2.76
C THR A 69 -3.33 9.37 -1.34
N ALA A 70 -3.01 8.10 -1.05
CA ALA A 70 -2.48 7.74 0.26
C ALA A 70 -1.18 8.48 0.54
N TRP A 71 -0.32 8.63 -0.46
CA TRP A 71 0.93 9.37 -0.32
C TRP A 71 0.67 10.83 0.04
N ASP A 72 -0.26 11.47 -0.68
CA ASP A 72 -0.62 12.85 -0.38
C ASP A 72 -1.23 13.01 1.01
N SER A 73 -2.13 12.10 1.37
CA SER A 73 -2.78 12.15 2.69
C SER A 73 -1.79 11.98 3.82
N CYS A 74 -0.82 11.09 3.65
CA CYS A 74 0.23 10.90 4.65
C CYS A 74 1.07 12.17 4.79
N ARG A 75 1.43 12.79 3.67
CA ARG A 75 2.20 14.04 3.72
C ARG A 75 1.46 15.13 4.48
N GLU A 76 0.17 15.27 4.21
CA GLU A 76 -0.65 16.28 4.90
C GLU A 76 -0.76 16.01 6.38
N ALA A 77 -0.77 14.74 6.76
CA ALA A 77 -0.92 14.34 8.17
C ALA A 77 0.42 14.27 8.91
N GLY A 78 1.54 14.52 8.24
CA GLY A 78 2.85 14.41 8.86
C GLY A 78 3.28 12.97 9.07
N CYS A 79 2.75 12.05 8.30
CA CYS A 79 3.03 10.63 8.38
C CYS A 79 3.95 10.24 7.23
N GLU A 80 4.97 9.44 7.50
CA GLU A 80 5.83 8.94 6.45
C GLU A 80 5.18 7.74 5.79
N LEU A 81 5.06 7.76 4.46
CA LEU A 81 4.57 6.60 3.72
C LEU A 81 5.74 5.82 3.15
N LEU A 82 5.70 4.52 3.31
CA LEU A 82 6.67 3.59 2.71
C LEU A 82 5.89 2.56 1.91
N LEU A 83 6.34 2.30 0.69
CA LEU A 83 5.70 1.34 -0.20
C LEU A 83 6.59 0.13 -0.40
N ILE A 84 6.02 -1.07 -0.22
CA ILE A 84 6.69 -2.30 -0.58
C ILE A 84 6.02 -2.81 -1.85
N PRO A 85 6.62 -2.58 -3.03
CA PRO A 85 5.93 -2.89 -4.28
C PRO A 85 5.96 -4.37 -4.63
N GLY A 86 6.97 -5.11 -4.14
CA GLY A 86 7.19 -6.47 -4.61
C GLY A 86 7.73 -6.47 -6.02
N ASP A 87 7.59 -7.61 -6.68
CA ASP A 87 8.10 -7.80 -8.05
C ASP A 87 6.99 -8.18 -9.03
N GLY A 88 5.75 -7.91 -8.66
CA GLY A 88 4.59 -8.31 -9.45
C GLY A 88 3.90 -7.16 -10.14
N ALA A 89 2.56 -7.17 -10.06
CA ALA A 89 1.71 -6.26 -10.83
C ALA A 89 1.96 -4.80 -10.51
N CYS A 90 2.14 -4.47 -9.23
CA CYS A 90 2.32 -3.08 -8.84
C CYS A 90 3.63 -2.52 -9.37
N LEU A 91 4.73 -3.27 -9.25
CA LEU A 91 6.00 -2.81 -9.77
C LEU A 91 5.94 -2.58 -11.29
N ARG A 92 5.26 -3.49 -12.00
CA ARG A 92 5.12 -3.35 -13.44
C ARG A 92 4.34 -2.10 -13.81
N LEU A 93 3.22 -1.84 -13.13
CA LEU A 93 2.42 -0.66 -13.45
C LEU A 93 3.17 0.62 -13.11
N PHE A 94 3.86 0.65 -11.96
CA PHE A 94 4.63 1.83 -11.56
C PHE A 94 5.73 2.12 -12.60
N GLY A 95 6.37 1.08 -13.13
CA GLY A 95 7.38 1.25 -14.16
C GLY A 95 6.80 1.79 -15.46
N ILE A 96 5.67 1.23 -15.91
CA ILE A 96 5.03 1.63 -17.15
C ILE A 96 4.54 3.07 -17.10
N THR A 97 4.00 3.50 -15.95
CA THR A 97 3.44 4.83 -15.83
C THR A 97 4.48 5.89 -15.51
N GLY A 98 5.72 5.49 -15.26
CA GLY A 98 6.80 6.44 -15.03
C GLY A 98 6.87 7.03 -13.63
N VAL A 99 6.09 6.49 -12.67
CA VAL A 99 6.08 7.04 -11.31
C VAL A 99 7.09 6.35 -10.39
N LEU A 100 7.73 5.29 -10.87
CA LEU A 100 8.54 4.43 -10.00
C LEU A 100 9.66 5.20 -9.29
N ASP A 101 10.31 6.12 -9.98
CA ASP A 101 11.43 6.86 -9.41
C ASP A 101 11.01 7.87 -8.35
N ASP A 102 9.73 8.26 -8.33
CA ASP A 102 9.23 9.27 -7.41
C ASP A 102 8.62 8.67 -6.14
N LEU A 103 8.26 7.38 -6.19
CA LEU A 103 7.55 6.75 -5.08
C LEU A 103 8.48 6.44 -3.91
N PRO A 104 7.96 6.49 -2.67
CA PRO A 104 8.74 6.19 -1.47
C PRO A 104 8.88 4.68 -1.27
N LEU A 105 9.64 4.04 -2.14
CA LEU A 105 9.80 2.59 -2.11
C LEU A 105 10.68 2.17 -0.94
N TRP A 106 10.36 1.05 -0.35
CA TRP A 106 11.06 0.52 0.80
C TRP A 106 11.16 -1.00 0.69
N GLU A 107 12.31 -1.54 1.08
CA GLU A 107 12.52 -2.97 1.16
C GLU A 107 12.77 -3.33 2.62
N PRO A 108 11.89 -4.16 3.23
CA PRO A 108 12.13 -4.59 4.60
C PRO A 108 13.40 -5.43 4.68
N LYS A 109 14.15 -5.22 5.76
CA LYS A 109 15.36 -5.97 6.01
C LYS A 109 15.18 -6.83 7.23
N SER A 110 15.98 -7.90 7.31
CA SER A 110 15.99 -8.75 8.49
C SER A 110 16.29 -7.89 9.71
N GLY A 111 15.46 -7.99 10.74
CA GLY A 111 15.57 -7.18 11.93
C GLY A 111 14.62 -6.01 11.99
N ASP A 112 14.04 -5.58 10.87
CA ASP A 112 12.96 -4.60 10.90
C ASP A 112 11.71 -5.28 11.46
N GLY A 113 10.90 -4.52 12.21
CA GLY A 113 9.72 -5.08 12.84
C GLY A 113 8.81 -5.80 11.86
N PHE A 114 8.54 -5.17 10.71
CA PHE A 114 7.63 -5.75 9.72
C PHE A 114 8.31 -6.69 8.74
N ALA A 115 9.63 -6.81 8.77
CA ALA A 115 10.32 -7.78 7.94
C ALA A 115 9.99 -9.21 8.35
N GLN A 116 9.62 -9.40 9.61
CA GLN A 116 9.25 -10.71 10.14
C GLN A 116 7.82 -11.10 9.79
N LEU A 117 7.01 -10.15 9.39
CA LEU A 117 5.60 -10.40 9.11
C LEU A 117 5.47 -10.84 7.67
N ASP A 118 5.24 -12.12 7.49
CA ASP A 118 5.14 -12.72 6.16
C ASP A 118 3.68 -12.81 5.77
N LEU A 119 3.38 -12.35 4.55
CA LEU A 119 2.03 -12.35 4.02
C LEU A 119 1.74 -13.58 3.16
N ALA A 120 2.72 -14.42 2.99
CA ALA A 120 2.54 -15.61 2.16
C ALA A 120 1.46 -16.54 2.69
#